data_72db945c1ebf59e4402ab1f5815e1a63
#
_entry.id   72db945c1ebf59e4402ab1f5815e1a63
#
_cell.length_a   1.000
_cell.length_b   1.000
_cell.length_c   1.000
_cell.angle_alpha   90.00
_cell.angle_beta   90.00
_cell.angle_gamma   90.00
#
_symmetry.space_group_name_H-M   'P 1'
#
loop_
_entity.id
_entity.type
_entity.pdbx_description
1 polymer ?
#
loop_
_entity_poly.entity_id
_entity_poly.type
_entity_poly.pdbx_seq_one_letter_code
_entity_poly.pdbx_strand_id
1 'polypeptide(L)'
;MTSGRFAVGGWRLAVVLAFAVSALAQVDAPVRPLPLGDTLLSLPSPHIIPAGQWELKFSHRFNQSLAEGSFVDQLHSLFGLDSNADVVFGVAYAKSANLQFSLVRSNTNDTLEGAAKYVVFRQLEGRPLSATLRGGADVRTERDLDDRTSFFAQAILSRQFGRKAEVFLLPTFVTHAGRALDGDRSVALFEHAFNVPVAFAWTIRPGLLAVAEIVPPNGDLPDDADADFGWSIGIKRNIGGHWFEILLTNSQSTLVDQYVTSTFQGSPLEADQVHLGFNIERRFGRRR
;
A
#
# COMPACT_ATOMS: atom_id res chain seq x y z
N MET A 1 4.72 28.42 -29.63
CA MET A 1 5.16 29.05 -28.36
C MET A 1 5.08 27.98 -27.29
N THR A 2 6.17 27.27 -27.12
CA THR A 2 6.34 26.15 -26.16
C THR A 2 7.29 26.64 -25.07
N SER A 3 6.80 26.86 -23.87
CA SER A 3 7.70 27.03 -22.73
C SER A 3 6.96 26.81 -21.41
N GLY A 4 7.47 25.91 -20.60
CA GLY A 4 7.44 26.13 -19.14
C GLY A 4 6.67 25.17 -18.26
N ARG A 5 6.56 23.87 -18.57
CA ARG A 5 5.97 22.89 -17.61
C ARG A 5 6.95 21.91 -16.94
N PHE A 6 8.26 22.01 -17.20
CA PHE A 6 9.25 21.08 -16.62
C PHE A 6 9.76 21.44 -15.21
N ALA A 7 9.37 22.56 -14.61
CA ALA A 7 10.00 23.04 -13.36
C ALA A 7 9.33 22.60 -12.05
N VAL A 8 8.09 22.13 -12.06
CA VAL A 8 7.35 21.89 -10.80
C VAL A 8 7.56 20.50 -10.20
N GLY A 9 7.85 19.49 -11.04
CA GLY A 9 8.07 18.10 -10.56
C GLY A 9 9.41 17.89 -9.85
N GLY A 10 10.48 18.55 -10.30
CA GLY A 10 11.83 18.35 -9.79
C GLY A 10 12.05 18.82 -8.35
N TRP A 11 11.39 19.87 -7.91
CA TRP A 11 11.55 20.42 -6.56
C TRP A 11 10.87 19.56 -5.49
N ARG A 12 9.78 18.90 -5.82
CA ARG A 12 9.06 18.01 -4.88
C ARG A 12 9.85 16.76 -4.57
N LEU A 13 10.51 16.18 -5.57
CA LEU A 13 11.39 15.01 -5.39
C LEU A 13 12.67 15.38 -4.61
N ALA A 14 13.24 16.57 -4.86
CA ALA A 14 14.44 17.05 -4.18
C ALA A 14 14.20 17.31 -2.68
N VAL A 15 13.04 17.82 -2.30
CA VAL A 15 12.69 18.05 -0.89
C VAL A 15 12.52 16.73 -0.12
N VAL A 16 11.86 15.74 -0.73
CA VAL A 16 11.70 14.40 -0.13
C VAL A 16 13.05 13.69 0.02
N LEU A 17 13.91 13.78 -0.99
CA LEU A 17 15.29 13.24 -0.94
C LEU A 17 16.16 13.97 0.08
N ALA A 18 16.05 15.29 0.20
CA ALA A 18 16.83 16.08 1.18
C ALA A 18 16.45 15.76 2.63
N PHE A 19 15.18 15.53 2.93
CA PHE A 19 14.73 15.04 4.23
C PHE A 19 15.23 13.62 4.51
N ALA A 20 15.23 12.74 3.52
CA ALA A 20 15.74 11.38 3.64
C ALA A 20 17.24 11.36 3.92
N VAL A 21 18.03 12.20 3.24
CA VAL A 21 19.49 12.27 3.39
C VAL A 21 19.90 12.89 4.73
N SER A 22 19.23 13.94 5.21
CA SER A 22 19.51 14.55 6.51
C SER A 22 19.21 13.60 7.68
N ALA A 23 18.23 12.72 7.53
CA ALA A 23 17.90 11.69 8.49
C ALA A 23 18.92 10.54 8.56
N LEU A 24 19.80 10.40 7.56
CA LEU A 24 20.81 9.33 7.50
C LEU A 24 22.01 9.56 8.45
N ALA A 25 22.16 10.74 9.07
CA ALA A 25 23.36 11.12 9.82
C ALA A 25 23.37 10.76 11.32
N GLN A 26 22.25 10.32 11.91
CA GLN A 26 22.21 9.95 13.33
C GLN A 26 22.10 8.43 13.52
N VAL A 27 23.15 7.81 14.06
CA VAL A 27 23.12 6.43 14.57
C VAL A 27 22.55 6.47 15.99
N ASP A 28 21.25 6.22 16.12
CA ASP A 28 20.57 6.20 17.41
C ASP A 28 20.60 4.81 18.07
N ALA A 29 20.25 4.78 19.36
CA ALA A 29 20.20 3.62 20.26
C ALA A 29 19.54 2.38 19.63
N PRO A 30 19.73 1.18 20.22
CA PRO A 30 19.21 -0.07 19.64
C PRO A 30 17.70 0.00 19.38
N VAL A 31 17.35 -0.08 18.12
CA VAL A 31 16.02 0.07 17.57
C VAL A 31 15.28 -1.27 17.72
N ARG A 32 14.06 -1.24 18.22
CA ARG A 32 13.17 -2.42 18.20
C ARG A 32 12.13 -2.19 17.11
N PRO A 33 11.91 -3.15 16.19
CA PRO A 33 10.91 -3.01 15.15
C PRO A 33 9.54 -2.64 15.72
N LEU A 34 8.84 -1.71 15.07
CA LEU A 34 7.44 -1.44 15.38
C LEU A 34 6.60 -2.70 15.08
N PRO A 35 5.55 -3.00 15.85
CA PRO A 35 4.72 -4.18 15.63
C PRO A 35 3.73 -3.98 14.47
N LEU A 36 4.25 -3.72 13.26
CA LEU A 36 3.44 -3.36 12.09
C LEU A 36 2.77 -4.57 11.41
N GLY A 37 3.32 -5.78 11.53
CA GLY A 37 2.85 -6.92 10.74
C GLY A 37 3.40 -6.90 9.32
N ASP A 38 2.74 -7.61 8.40
CA ASP A 38 3.16 -7.72 7.00
C ASP A 38 2.84 -6.48 6.16
N THR A 39 1.78 -5.77 6.53
CA THR A 39 1.35 -4.54 5.84
C THR A 39 1.33 -3.32 6.77
N LEU A 40 1.33 -2.13 6.20
CA LEU A 40 1.03 -0.86 6.87
C LEU A 40 -0.49 -0.72 7.02
N LEU A 41 -1.16 -0.05 6.10
CA LEU A 41 -2.63 -0.06 5.92
C LEU A 41 -2.98 -0.71 4.58
N SER A 42 -2.54 -0.14 3.48
CA SER A 42 -2.65 -0.65 2.13
C SER A 42 -1.29 -1.08 1.57
N LEU A 43 -0.22 -0.37 1.91
CA LEU A 43 1.14 -0.63 1.44
C LEU A 43 1.82 -1.77 2.21
N PRO A 44 2.74 -2.53 1.58
CA PRO A 44 3.52 -3.54 2.27
C PRO A 44 4.52 -2.91 3.26
N SER A 45 4.71 -3.54 4.43
CA SER A 45 5.76 -3.17 5.37
C SER A 45 7.10 -3.87 5.00
N PRO A 46 8.27 -3.39 5.49
CA PRO A 46 9.54 -4.07 5.30
C PRO A 46 9.68 -5.34 6.17
N HIS A 47 8.76 -5.51 7.12
CA HIS A 47 8.80 -6.63 8.04
C HIS A 47 8.24 -7.89 7.40
N ILE A 48 8.77 -9.03 7.83
CA ILE A 48 8.22 -10.34 7.52
C ILE A 48 7.77 -11.03 8.80
N ILE A 49 6.85 -11.97 8.66
CA ILE A 49 6.38 -12.78 9.78
C ILE A 49 7.51 -13.68 10.30
N PRO A 50 7.48 -14.16 11.56
CA PRO A 50 8.50 -15.05 12.07
C PRO A 50 8.63 -16.33 11.24
N ALA A 51 9.86 -16.83 11.08
CA ALA A 51 10.15 -18.02 10.30
C ALA A 51 9.29 -19.23 10.70
N GLY A 52 8.75 -19.93 9.71
CA GLY A 52 7.88 -21.09 9.90
C GLY A 52 6.44 -20.77 10.31
N GLN A 53 6.07 -19.49 10.38
CA GLN A 53 4.70 -19.05 10.66
C GLN A 53 3.94 -18.70 9.40
N TRP A 54 2.62 -18.73 9.55
CA TRP A 54 1.64 -18.26 8.55
C TRP A 54 0.93 -17.02 9.07
N GLU A 55 0.49 -16.17 8.14
CA GLU A 55 -0.41 -15.05 8.44
C GLU A 55 -1.57 -15.07 7.45
N LEU A 56 -2.78 -14.94 7.96
CA LEU A 56 -3.97 -14.67 7.16
C LEU A 56 -4.28 -13.18 7.23
N LYS A 57 -4.68 -12.61 6.09
CA LYS A 57 -5.09 -11.23 5.93
C LYS A 57 -6.49 -11.19 5.35
N PHE A 58 -7.32 -10.32 5.91
CA PHE A 58 -8.58 -9.89 5.35
C PHE A 58 -8.59 -8.37 5.29
N SER A 59 -8.90 -7.79 4.13
CA SER A 59 -9.05 -6.35 3.96
C SER A 59 -10.41 -6.06 3.34
N HIS A 60 -11.01 -4.96 3.74
CA HIS A 60 -12.29 -4.49 3.25
C HIS A 60 -12.23 -2.98 3.04
N ARG A 61 -12.59 -2.50 1.86
CA ARG A 61 -12.68 -1.09 1.49
C ARG A 61 -14.07 -0.84 0.95
N PHE A 62 -14.84 -0.01 1.65
CA PHE A 62 -16.19 0.36 1.22
C PHE A 62 -16.11 1.32 0.03
N ASN A 63 -16.96 1.09 -0.99
CA ASN A 63 -16.90 1.88 -2.22
C ASN A 63 -17.64 3.21 -2.12
N GLN A 64 -18.59 3.35 -1.20
CA GLN A 64 -19.27 4.62 -0.99
C GLN A 64 -18.37 5.62 -0.27
N SER A 65 -18.28 6.82 -0.82
CA SER A 65 -17.56 7.92 -0.17
C SER A 65 -18.36 8.50 1.00
N LEU A 66 -17.68 8.77 2.12
CA LEU A 66 -18.23 9.50 3.27
C LEU A 66 -18.38 11.00 2.97
N ALA A 67 -17.74 11.52 1.93
CA ALA A 67 -17.83 12.92 1.51
C ALA A 67 -19.05 13.21 0.62
N GLU A 68 -19.73 12.19 0.12
CA GLU A 68 -20.89 12.33 -0.76
C GLU A 68 -22.21 12.42 0.01
N GLY A 69 -23.12 13.29 -0.47
CA GLY A 69 -24.46 13.44 0.08
C GLY A 69 -24.52 14.24 1.39
N SER A 70 -25.73 14.29 1.96
CA SER A 70 -25.96 14.92 3.26
C SER A 70 -25.65 13.95 4.42
N PHE A 71 -25.57 14.49 5.65
CA PHE A 71 -25.45 13.64 6.85
C PHE A 71 -26.58 12.60 6.97
N VAL A 72 -27.79 12.96 6.52
CA VAL A 72 -28.94 12.04 6.54
C VAL A 72 -28.74 10.90 5.53
N ASP A 73 -28.19 11.19 4.35
CA ASP A 73 -27.87 10.17 3.34
C ASP A 73 -26.80 9.21 3.86
N GLN A 74 -25.77 9.75 4.52
CA GLN A 74 -24.71 8.94 5.16
C GLN A 74 -25.28 8.05 6.30
N LEU A 75 -26.24 8.56 7.07
CA LEU A 75 -26.88 7.76 8.11
C LEU A 75 -27.74 6.62 7.50
N HIS A 76 -28.44 6.89 6.39
CA HIS A 76 -29.22 5.86 5.69
C HIS A 76 -28.35 4.75 5.12
N SER A 77 -27.16 5.06 4.60
CA SER A 77 -26.20 4.07 4.09
C SER A 77 -25.28 3.52 5.19
N LEU A 78 -25.59 3.80 6.47
CA LEU A 78 -24.74 3.43 7.61
C LEU A 78 -23.28 3.87 7.42
N PHE A 79 -23.05 5.08 6.89
CA PHE A 79 -21.72 5.61 6.55
C PHE A 79 -20.96 4.70 5.55
N GLY A 80 -21.68 4.19 4.56
CA GLY A 80 -21.15 3.32 3.52
C GLY A 80 -20.98 1.86 3.89
N LEU A 81 -21.30 1.45 5.13
CA LEU A 81 -21.12 0.06 5.60
C LEU A 81 -22.00 -0.96 4.86
N ASP A 82 -23.07 -0.55 4.21
CA ASP A 82 -23.94 -1.39 3.38
C ASP A 82 -23.66 -1.26 1.87
N SER A 83 -22.59 -0.52 1.49
CA SER A 83 -22.18 -0.37 0.10
C SER A 83 -21.38 -1.57 -0.40
N ASN A 84 -21.20 -1.65 -1.74
CA ASN A 84 -20.23 -2.55 -2.34
C ASN A 84 -18.82 -2.27 -1.80
N ALA A 85 -17.94 -3.27 -1.90
CA ALA A 85 -16.60 -3.13 -1.38
C ALA A 85 -15.55 -3.87 -2.21
N ASP A 86 -14.32 -3.38 -2.20
CA ASP A 86 -13.14 -4.18 -2.54
C ASP A 86 -12.78 -5.06 -1.32
N VAL A 87 -12.81 -6.36 -1.53
CA VAL A 87 -12.56 -7.38 -0.50
C VAL A 87 -11.34 -8.19 -0.88
N VAL A 88 -10.39 -8.27 0.03
CA VAL A 88 -9.12 -8.96 -0.18
C VAL A 88 -8.91 -10.03 0.88
N PHE A 89 -8.59 -11.24 0.43
CA PHE A 89 -8.10 -12.35 1.26
C PHE A 89 -6.66 -12.67 0.90
N GLY A 90 -5.82 -12.82 1.91
CA GLY A 90 -4.41 -13.15 1.70
C GLY A 90 -3.90 -14.17 2.69
N VAL A 91 -2.89 -14.92 2.25
CA VAL A 91 -2.10 -15.81 3.07
C VAL A 91 -0.63 -15.53 2.82
N ALA A 92 0.16 -15.47 3.89
CA ALA A 92 1.60 -15.36 3.80
C ALA A 92 2.27 -16.48 4.61
N TYR A 93 3.46 -16.89 4.16
CA TYR A 93 4.30 -17.88 4.83
C TYR A 93 5.76 -17.44 4.84
N ALA A 94 6.37 -17.34 6.01
CA ALA A 94 7.80 -17.09 6.12
C ALA A 94 8.60 -18.39 6.14
N LYS A 95 9.36 -18.61 5.07
CA LYS A 95 10.28 -19.76 4.96
C LYS A 95 11.48 -19.60 5.88
N SER A 96 11.95 -18.37 6.07
CA SER A 96 13.10 -18.04 6.91
C SER A 96 12.94 -16.65 7.54
N ALA A 97 13.90 -16.23 8.34
CA ALA A 97 13.94 -14.88 8.90
C ALA A 97 14.02 -13.76 7.83
N ASN A 98 14.37 -14.10 6.58
CA ASN A 98 14.56 -13.12 5.51
C ASN A 98 13.68 -13.35 4.29
N LEU A 99 12.95 -14.48 4.18
CA LEU A 99 12.19 -14.83 2.98
C LEU A 99 10.76 -15.22 3.34
N GLN A 100 9.80 -14.54 2.73
CA GLN A 100 8.37 -14.75 2.85
C GLN A 100 7.73 -14.83 1.47
N PHE A 101 6.72 -15.66 1.33
CA PHE A 101 5.85 -15.77 0.18
C PHE A 101 4.43 -15.36 0.58
N SER A 102 3.68 -14.78 -0.34
CA SER A 102 2.27 -14.45 -0.16
C SER A 102 1.45 -14.78 -1.39
N LEU A 103 0.19 -15.12 -1.15
CA LEU A 103 -0.85 -15.25 -2.16
C LEU A 103 -2.06 -14.47 -1.68
N VAL A 104 -2.56 -13.60 -2.52
CA VAL A 104 -3.65 -12.67 -2.20
C VAL A 104 -4.71 -12.77 -3.30
N ARG A 105 -5.98 -12.71 -2.93
CA ARG A 105 -7.14 -12.67 -3.81
C ARG A 105 -7.97 -11.44 -3.53
N SER A 106 -8.20 -10.63 -4.56
CA SER A 106 -9.17 -9.51 -4.54
C SER A 106 -10.38 -9.87 -5.39
N ASN A 107 -11.56 -9.37 -5.01
CA ASN A 107 -12.75 -9.42 -5.84
C ASN A 107 -12.70 -8.40 -7.01
N THR A 108 -11.80 -7.41 -6.96
CA THR A 108 -11.59 -6.47 -8.07
C THR A 108 -10.93 -7.20 -9.23
N ASN A 109 -11.63 -7.30 -10.37
CA ASN A 109 -11.24 -8.04 -11.58
C ASN A 109 -10.86 -9.52 -11.29
N ASP A 110 -11.37 -10.07 -10.20
CA ASP A 110 -11.03 -11.44 -9.76
C ASP A 110 -9.52 -11.68 -9.70
N THR A 111 -8.76 -10.71 -9.16
CA THR A 111 -7.30 -10.69 -9.21
C THR A 111 -6.66 -11.60 -8.18
N LEU A 112 -5.66 -12.37 -8.61
CA LEU A 112 -4.74 -13.14 -7.76
C LEU A 112 -3.36 -12.49 -7.80
N GLU A 113 -2.82 -12.10 -6.65
CA GLU A 113 -1.45 -11.62 -6.50
C GLU A 113 -0.59 -12.69 -5.84
N GLY A 114 0.49 -13.09 -6.51
CA GLY A 114 1.54 -13.94 -5.94
C GLY A 114 2.82 -13.14 -5.76
N ALA A 115 3.41 -13.14 -4.55
CA ALA A 115 4.61 -12.36 -4.28
C ALA A 115 5.63 -13.08 -3.39
N ALA A 116 6.90 -12.69 -3.55
CA ALA A 116 7.99 -13.01 -2.64
C ALA A 116 8.55 -11.71 -2.04
N LYS A 117 8.87 -11.74 -0.75
CA LYS A 117 9.47 -10.63 -0.01
C LYS A 117 10.77 -11.11 0.63
N TYR A 118 11.88 -10.39 0.37
CA TYR A 118 13.21 -10.72 0.86
C TYR A 118 13.84 -9.54 1.59
N VAL A 119 14.16 -9.73 2.87
CA VAL A 119 14.86 -8.73 3.68
C VAL A 119 16.35 -8.76 3.35
N VAL A 120 16.85 -7.68 2.77
CA VAL A 120 18.26 -7.53 2.37
C VAL A 120 19.12 -7.21 3.59
N PHE A 121 18.68 -6.24 4.41
CA PHE A 121 19.29 -5.90 5.69
C PHE A 121 18.32 -5.14 6.59
N ARG A 122 18.61 -5.12 7.88
CA ARG A 122 17.82 -4.44 8.91
C ARG A 122 18.63 -3.35 9.58
N GLN A 123 17.99 -2.26 9.93
CA GLN A 123 18.59 -1.18 10.73
C GLN A 123 19.14 -1.69 12.07
N LEU A 124 18.57 -2.75 12.64
CA LEU A 124 19.04 -3.41 13.87
C LEU A 124 20.46 -3.97 13.78
N GLU A 125 20.97 -4.18 12.59
CA GLU A 125 22.31 -4.74 12.30
C GLU A 125 23.37 -3.65 12.16
N GLY A 126 23.15 -2.46 12.75
CA GLY A 126 24.08 -1.31 12.66
C GLY A 126 24.00 -0.59 11.32
N ARG A 127 22.98 -0.85 10.52
CA ARG A 127 22.71 -0.16 9.26
C ARG A 127 21.90 1.12 9.49
N PRO A 128 22.02 2.15 8.65
CA PRO A 128 21.29 3.41 8.80
C PRO A 128 19.80 3.28 8.53
N LEU A 129 19.37 2.22 7.82
CA LEU A 129 17.99 1.94 7.43
C LEU A 129 17.79 0.42 7.25
N SER A 130 16.54 0.00 7.09
CA SER A 130 16.18 -1.34 6.62
C SER A 130 15.87 -1.33 5.14
N ALA A 131 16.19 -2.42 4.43
CA ALA A 131 15.83 -2.62 3.04
C ALA A 131 15.26 -4.02 2.82
N THR A 132 14.11 -4.05 2.15
CA THR A 132 13.41 -5.27 1.77
C THR A 132 13.03 -5.17 0.30
N LEU A 133 13.22 -6.23 -0.46
CA LEU A 133 12.75 -6.35 -1.84
C LEU A 133 11.46 -7.18 -1.85
N ARG A 134 10.50 -6.78 -2.67
CA ARG A 134 9.29 -7.52 -2.94
C ARG A 134 9.06 -7.55 -4.45
N GLY A 135 8.72 -8.72 -4.98
CA GLY A 135 8.39 -8.88 -6.39
C GLY A 135 7.36 -9.96 -6.57
N GLY A 136 6.59 -9.86 -7.64
CA GLY A 136 5.51 -10.78 -7.89
C GLY A 136 4.75 -10.48 -9.16
N ALA A 137 3.58 -11.10 -9.27
CA ALA A 137 2.66 -10.91 -10.37
C ALA A 137 1.22 -10.87 -9.87
N ASP A 138 0.42 -10.02 -10.52
CA ASP A 138 -1.02 -9.97 -10.43
C ASP A 138 -1.61 -10.65 -11.67
N VAL A 139 -2.51 -11.60 -11.46
CA VAL A 139 -3.21 -12.30 -12.54
C VAL A 139 -4.70 -12.11 -12.38
N ARG A 140 -5.32 -11.44 -13.34
CA ARG A 140 -6.75 -11.19 -13.38
C ARG A 140 -7.45 -12.37 -14.05
N THR A 141 -8.44 -12.93 -13.36
CA THR A 141 -9.16 -14.13 -13.83
C THR A 141 -10.57 -13.81 -14.32
N GLU A 142 -11.03 -12.57 -14.20
CA GLU A 142 -12.28 -12.13 -14.77
C GLU A 142 -12.32 -12.35 -16.29
N ARG A 143 -13.50 -12.53 -16.84
CA ARG A 143 -13.67 -12.77 -18.29
C ARG A 143 -13.52 -11.45 -19.05
N ASP A 144 -13.19 -11.57 -20.35
CA ASP A 144 -13.14 -10.45 -21.29
C ASP A 144 -12.14 -9.35 -20.92
N LEU A 145 -11.01 -9.77 -20.29
CA LEU A 145 -9.87 -8.92 -20.00
C LEU A 145 -8.75 -9.14 -21.01
N ASP A 146 -8.18 -8.04 -21.50
CA ASP A 146 -6.86 -8.01 -22.10
C ASP A 146 -5.79 -7.73 -21.03
N ASP A 147 -4.51 -7.99 -21.34
CA ASP A 147 -3.38 -7.74 -20.41
C ASP A 147 -3.60 -8.28 -19.00
N ARG A 148 -3.94 -9.55 -18.90
CA ARG A 148 -4.35 -10.20 -17.65
C ARG A 148 -3.28 -10.25 -16.58
N THR A 149 -2.01 -10.06 -16.95
CA THR A 149 -0.89 -10.24 -16.02
C THR A 149 -0.09 -8.97 -15.89
N SER A 150 0.10 -8.52 -14.66
CA SER A 150 1.04 -7.46 -14.29
C SER A 150 2.21 -8.08 -13.53
N PHE A 151 3.43 -7.67 -13.82
CA PHE A 151 4.60 -8.00 -13.00
C PHE A 151 5.03 -6.76 -12.24
N PHE A 152 5.45 -6.95 -11.00
CA PHE A 152 5.91 -5.83 -10.19
C PHE A 152 7.21 -6.12 -9.44
N ALA A 153 7.95 -5.04 -9.18
CA ALA A 153 9.12 -5.02 -8.32
C ALA A 153 9.06 -3.80 -7.40
N GLN A 154 9.29 -4.00 -6.10
CA GLN A 154 9.27 -2.97 -5.08
C GLN A 154 10.53 -3.05 -4.23
N ALA A 155 11.14 -1.90 -3.95
CA ALA A 155 12.09 -1.77 -2.85
C ALA A 155 11.38 -1.08 -1.68
N ILE A 156 11.36 -1.72 -0.51
CA ILE A 156 10.75 -1.17 0.69
C ILE A 156 11.88 -0.73 1.60
N LEU A 157 12.14 0.57 1.64
CA LEU A 157 13.15 1.19 2.47
C LEU A 157 12.47 1.76 3.71
N SER A 158 13.03 1.55 4.89
CA SER A 158 12.48 2.17 6.09
C SER A 158 13.56 2.62 7.05
N ARG A 159 13.24 3.67 7.80
CA ARG A 159 14.06 4.14 8.91
C ARG A 159 13.19 4.40 10.13
N GLN A 160 13.55 3.74 11.20
CA GLN A 160 12.95 3.95 12.50
C GLN A 160 13.73 5.01 13.29
N PHE A 161 13.00 5.92 13.91
CA PHE A 161 13.50 6.99 14.77
C PHE A 161 13.11 6.69 16.23
N GLY A 162 14.10 6.31 17.03
CA GLY A 162 13.87 5.89 18.40
C GLY A 162 12.92 4.68 18.48
N ARG A 163 11.93 4.76 19.39
CA ARG A 163 10.98 3.65 19.65
C ARG A 163 9.57 3.94 19.14
N LYS A 164 9.34 5.09 18.54
CA LYS A 164 7.98 5.59 18.28
C LYS A 164 7.66 5.82 16.82
N ALA A 165 8.62 6.21 16.02
CA ALA A 165 8.37 6.62 14.64
C ALA A 165 9.13 5.75 13.64
N GLU A 166 8.51 5.47 12.49
CA GLU A 166 9.17 4.85 11.34
C GLU A 166 8.63 5.50 10.07
N VAL A 167 9.55 5.83 9.15
CA VAL A 167 9.25 6.39 7.82
C VAL A 167 9.58 5.34 6.78
N PHE A 168 8.77 5.27 5.73
CA PHE A 168 8.88 4.29 4.65
C PHE A 168 8.92 4.97 3.30
N LEU A 169 9.70 4.42 2.40
CA LEU A 169 9.79 4.82 1.00
C LEU A 169 9.75 3.55 0.14
N LEU A 170 8.83 3.50 -0.83
CA LEU A 170 8.51 2.29 -1.58
C LEU A 170 8.64 2.48 -3.10
N PRO A 171 9.85 2.70 -3.68
CA PRO A 171 10.01 2.67 -5.13
C PRO A 171 9.40 1.40 -5.72
N THR A 172 8.42 1.57 -6.61
CA THR A 172 7.59 0.50 -7.18
C THR A 172 7.53 0.64 -8.68
N PHE A 173 7.82 -0.45 -9.39
CA PHE A 173 7.64 -0.59 -10.83
C PHE A 173 6.63 -1.70 -11.12
N VAL A 174 5.71 -1.45 -12.05
CA VAL A 174 4.66 -2.39 -12.45
C VAL A 174 4.48 -2.35 -13.95
N THR A 175 4.24 -3.50 -14.57
CA THR A 175 3.84 -3.62 -15.98
C THR A 175 2.33 -3.83 -16.09
N HIS A 176 1.69 -3.36 -17.18
CA HIS A 176 0.26 -3.51 -17.46
C HIS A 176 -0.61 -3.09 -16.26
N ALA A 177 -0.32 -1.90 -15.73
CA ALA A 177 -0.91 -1.39 -14.50
C ALA A 177 -2.20 -0.58 -14.76
N GLY A 178 -3.08 -0.53 -13.74
CA GLY A 178 -4.38 0.14 -13.82
C GLY A 178 -5.34 -0.59 -14.76
N ARG A 179 -6.58 -0.14 -14.78
CA ARG A 179 -7.62 -0.70 -15.68
C ARG A 179 -8.45 0.43 -16.23
N ALA A 180 -8.73 0.37 -17.53
CA ALA A 180 -9.66 1.25 -18.23
C ALA A 180 -10.59 0.41 -19.09
N LEU A 181 -11.71 0.98 -19.50
CA LEU A 181 -12.63 0.37 -20.46
C LEU A 181 -12.28 0.85 -21.86
N ASP A 182 -12.12 -0.09 -22.79
CA ASP A 182 -12.06 0.16 -24.23
C ASP A 182 -13.21 -0.62 -24.90
N GLY A 183 -14.33 0.05 -25.11
CA GLY A 183 -15.60 -0.59 -25.46
C GLY A 183 -16.08 -1.53 -24.37
N ASP A 184 -16.29 -2.81 -24.71
CA ASP A 184 -16.69 -3.86 -23.75
C ASP A 184 -15.49 -4.60 -23.12
N ARG A 185 -14.25 -4.18 -23.42
CA ARG A 185 -13.03 -4.81 -22.91
C ARG A 185 -12.40 -3.97 -21.80
N SER A 186 -11.87 -4.63 -20.80
CA SER A 186 -11.02 -4.01 -19.79
C SER A 186 -9.56 -4.22 -20.18
N VAL A 187 -8.85 -3.13 -20.42
CA VAL A 187 -7.43 -3.11 -20.84
C VAL A 187 -6.55 -2.49 -19.76
N ALA A 188 -5.24 -2.73 -19.81
CA ALA A 188 -4.30 -2.02 -18.95
C ALA A 188 -4.27 -0.53 -19.32
N LEU A 189 -4.35 0.34 -18.32
CA LEU A 189 -4.28 1.80 -18.53
C LEU A 189 -2.85 2.25 -18.85
N PHE A 190 -1.86 1.57 -18.31
CA PHE A 190 -0.44 1.85 -18.49
C PHE A 190 0.31 0.58 -18.88
N GLU A 191 1.13 0.64 -19.91
CA GLU A 191 2.08 -0.43 -20.23
C GLU A 191 3.11 -0.61 -19.11
N HIS A 192 3.58 0.52 -18.55
CA HIS A 192 4.49 0.58 -17.41
C HIS A 192 4.08 1.71 -16.48
N ALA A 193 4.18 1.47 -15.18
CA ALA A 193 3.99 2.48 -14.16
C ALA A 193 5.16 2.45 -13.17
N PHE A 194 5.68 3.63 -12.81
CA PHE A 194 6.65 3.80 -11.74
C PHE A 194 6.14 4.83 -10.75
N ASN A 195 6.19 4.48 -9.47
CA ASN A 195 5.77 5.38 -8.41
C ASN A 195 6.63 5.19 -7.15
N VAL A 196 6.62 6.16 -6.25
CA VAL A 196 7.37 6.12 -5.00
C VAL A 196 6.43 6.46 -3.84
N PRO A 197 5.60 5.52 -3.40
CA PRO A 197 4.79 5.68 -2.20
C PRO A 197 5.63 5.99 -0.96
N VAL A 198 5.06 6.79 -0.06
CA VAL A 198 5.65 7.17 1.22
C VAL A 198 4.68 6.83 2.33
N ALA A 199 5.19 6.35 3.46
CA ALA A 199 4.37 6.12 4.63
C ALA A 199 5.07 6.52 5.93
N PHE A 200 4.27 6.70 6.96
CA PHE A 200 4.70 7.05 8.30
C PHE A 200 3.90 6.24 9.32
N ALA A 201 4.59 5.67 10.29
CA ALA A 201 3.99 4.99 11.43
C ALA A 201 4.44 5.62 12.75
N TRP A 202 3.49 5.81 13.66
CA TRP A 202 3.74 6.39 14.99
C TRP A 202 3.14 5.51 16.08
N THR A 203 3.95 5.11 17.05
CA THR A 203 3.48 4.37 18.23
C THR A 203 2.82 5.33 19.23
N ILE A 204 1.51 5.26 19.34
CA ILE A 204 0.71 6.01 20.33
C ILE A 204 0.99 5.41 21.72
N ARG A 205 0.89 4.07 21.83
CA ARG A 205 1.19 3.27 23.03
C ARG A 205 1.54 1.84 22.60
N PRO A 206 2.11 1.00 23.48
CA PRO A 206 2.45 -0.38 23.12
C PRO A 206 1.30 -1.11 22.42
N GLY A 207 1.57 -1.62 21.21
CA GLY A 207 0.61 -2.34 20.37
C GLY A 207 -0.49 -1.47 19.75
N LEU A 208 -0.40 -0.13 19.80
CA LEU A 208 -1.31 0.79 19.12
C LEU A 208 -0.51 1.82 18.33
N LEU A 209 -0.71 1.85 17.02
CA LEU A 209 -0.02 2.74 16.09
C LEU A 209 -1.03 3.61 15.33
N ALA A 210 -0.63 4.83 15.02
CA ALA A 210 -1.19 5.62 13.93
C ALA A 210 -0.32 5.38 12.68
N VAL A 211 -0.95 5.24 11.52
CA VAL A 211 -0.26 5.05 10.24
C VAL A 211 -0.88 6.01 9.22
N ALA A 212 -0.02 6.59 8.39
CA ALA A 212 -0.42 7.40 7.24
C ALA A 212 0.38 6.96 6.01
N GLU A 213 -0.28 6.94 4.87
CA GLU A 213 0.29 6.54 3.57
C GLU A 213 -0.08 7.59 2.53
N ILE A 214 0.85 7.87 1.63
CA ILE A 214 0.65 8.72 0.45
C ILE A 214 1.26 8.03 -0.75
N VAL A 215 0.48 7.92 -1.82
CA VAL A 215 0.90 7.44 -3.13
C VAL A 215 0.83 8.65 -4.08
N PRO A 216 1.97 9.18 -4.55
CA PRO A 216 1.96 10.29 -5.48
C PRO A 216 1.15 9.97 -6.74
N PRO A 217 0.55 10.96 -7.42
CA PRO A 217 -0.12 10.71 -8.69
C PRO A 217 0.89 10.21 -9.73
N ASN A 218 0.45 9.30 -10.59
CA ASN A 218 1.27 8.86 -11.71
C ASN A 218 1.31 9.95 -12.78
N GLY A 219 2.52 10.33 -13.21
CA GLY A 219 2.72 11.42 -14.19
C GLY A 219 2.34 11.07 -15.63
N ASP A 220 2.07 9.80 -15.92
CA ASP A 220 1.77 9.30 -17.27
C ASP A 220 0.26 9.10 -17.51
N LEU A 221 -0.60 9.72 -16.67
CA LEU A 221 -2.04 9.75 -16.93
C LEU A 221 -2.33 10.46 -18.25
N PRO A 222 -3.40 10.06 -18.99
CA PRO A 222 -3.86 10.78 -20.16
C PRO A 222 -4.02 12.29 -19.88
N ASP A 223 -3.73 13.15 -20.87
CA ASP A 223 -3.67 14.61 -20.73
C ASP A 223 -4.96 15.26 -20.16
N ASP A 224 -6.07 14.54 -20.21
CA ASP A 224 -7.40 14.95 -19.74
C ASP A 224 -7.79 14.34 -18.38
N ALA A 225 -6.94 13.50 -17.78
CA ALA A 225 -7.19 12.88 -16.50
C ALA A 225 -6.35 13.54 -15.39
N ASP A 226 -6.96 14.43 -14.63
CA ASP A 226 -6.38 14.95 -13.39
C ASP A 226 -6.63 13.93 -12.27
N ALA A 227 -5.59 13.18 -11.86
CA ALA A 227 -5.66 12.35 -10.67
C ALA A 227 -4.91 13.00 -9.53
N ASP A 228 -5.51 12.93 -8.36
CA ASP A 228 -4.89 13.33 -7.12
C ASP A 228 -3.98 12.22 -6.56
N PHE A 229 -3.26 12.55 -5.50
CA PHE A 229 -2.49 11.55 -4.76
C PHE A 229 -3.43 10.58 -4.02
N GLY A 230 -3.06 9.29 -4.03
CA GLY A 230 -3.67 8.30 -3.16
C GLY A 230 -3.24 8.52 -1.72
N TRP A 231 -4.17 8.42 -0.76
CA TRP A 231 -3.83 8.54 0.66
C TRP A 231 -4.61 7.55 1.51
N SER A 232 -4.02 7.17 2.64
CA SER A 232 -4.68 6.42 3.70
C SER A 232 -4.20 6.91 5.06
N ILE A 233 -5.10 7.00 6.02
CA ILE A 233 -4.79 7.28 7.43
C ILE A 233 -5.57 6.34 8.32
N GLY A 234 -4.93 5.77 9.32
CA GLY A 234 -5.63 4.80 10.19
C GLY A 234 -4.92 4.48 11.48
N ILE A 235 -5.62 3.68 12.25
CA ILE A 235 -5.16 3.15 13.54
C ILE A 235 -4.99 1.64 13.40
N LYS A 236 -3.84 1.15 13.82
CA LYS A 236 -3.46 -0.27 13.81
C LYS A 236 -3.24 -0.77 15.23
N ARG A 237 -3.98 -1.79 15.63
CA ARG A 237 -3.90 -2.40 16.97
C ARG A 237 -3.40 -3.83 16.89
N ASN A 238 -2.30 -4.13 17.57
CA ASN A 238 -1.80 -5.49 17.76
C ASN A 238 -2.27 -6.07 19.10
N ILE A 239 -2.89 -7.24 19.08
CA ILE A 239 -3.34 -7.98 20.27
C ILE A 239 -2.98 -9.46 20.08
N GLY A 240 -1.91 -9.91 20.72
CA GLY A 240 -1.58 -11.35 20.77
C GLY A 240 -1.39 -12.03 19.41
N GLY A 241 -0.84 -11.34 18.40
CA GLY A 241 -0.65 -11.88 17.06
C GLY A 241 -1.84 -11.66 16.12
N HIS A 242 -2.81 -10.87 16.55
CA HIS A 242 -3.84 -10.30 15.70
C HIS A 242 -3.55 -8.82 15.48
N TRP A 243 -3.79 -8.34 14.25
CA TRP A 243 -3.81 -6.92 13.94
C TRP A 243 -5.23 -6.55 13.51
N PHE A 244 -5.71 -5.47 14.09
CA PHE A 244 -6.99 -4.85 13.74
C PHE A 244 -6.70 -3.43 13.29
N GLU A 245 -7.23 -3.05 12.14
CA GLU A 245 -7.01 -1.75 11.54
C GLU A 245 -8.34 -1.15 11.13
N ILE A 246 -8.49 0.14 11.40
CA ILE A 246 -9.58 0.96 10.87
C ILE A 246 -8.90 2.13 10.20
N LEU A 247 -9.33 2.46 8.98
CA LEU A 247 -8.71 3.51 8.18
C LEU A 247 -9.73 4.28 7.35
N LEU A 248 -9.32 5.48 6.99
CA LEU A 248 -9.92 6.31 5.95
C LEU A 248 -8.93 6.38 4.78
N THR A 249 -9.43 6.36 3.55
CA THR A 249 -8.63 6.37 2.33
C THR A 249 -9.43 6.92 1.16
N ASN A 250 -8.76 7.50 0.17
CA ASN A 250 -9.36 7.74 -1.14
C ASN A 250 -9.04 6.62 -2.15
N SER A 251 -8.22 5.63 -1.77
CA SER A 251 -7.86 4.50 -2.61
C SER A 251 -8.45 3.20 -2.06
N GLN A 252 -9.40 2.62 -2.78
CA GLN A 252 -10.05 1.38 -2.36
C GLN A 252 -9.17 0.16 -2.58
N SER A 253 -8.23 0.18 -3.54
CA SER A 253 -7.39 -0.97 -3.82
C SER A 253 -6.18 -1.12 -2.91
N THR A 254 -5.83 -2.37 -2.61
CA THR A 254 -4.61 -2.75 -1.90
C THR A 254 -3.64 -3.54 -2.77
N LEU A 255 -3.98 -3.81 -4.04
CA LEU A 255 -3.14 -4.51 -5.01
C LEU A 255 -2.18 -3.54 -5.69
N VAL A 256 -0.97 -4.02 -5.97
CA VAL A 256 0.13 -3.18 -6.46
C VAL A 256 -0.19 -2.53 -7.79
N ASP A 257 -0.76 -3.28 -8.72
CA ASP A 257 -1.10 -2.81 -10.07
C ASP A 257 -2.16 -1.71 -10.10
N GLN A 258 -2.92 -1.56 -9.03
CA GLN A 258 -3.98 -0.57 -8.89
C GLN A 258 -3.49 0.68 -8.13
N TYR A 259 -3.02 0.53 -6.90
CA TYR A 259 -2.69 1.72 -6.09
C TYR A 259 -1.54 2.53 -6.67
N VAL A 260 -0.64 1.91 -7.47
CA VAL A 260 0.53 2.60 -8.06
C VAL A 260 0.13 3.60 -9.16
N THR A 261 -1.07 3.50 -9.70
CA THR A 261 -1.52 4.27 -10.87
C THR A 261 -2.33 5.51 -10.53
N SER A 262 -2.64 5.75 -9.26
CA SER A 262 -3.55 6.82 -8.82
C SER A 262 -4.94 6.73 -9.47
N THR A 263 -5.39 5.49 -9.72
CA THR A 263 -6.71 5.19 -10.27
C THR A 263 -7.35 4.02 -9.51
N PHE A 264 -8.67 3.95 -9.57
CA PHE A 264 -9.44 2.79 -9.14
C PHE A 264 -10.45 2.42 -10.21
N GLN A 265 -10.36 1.19 -10.74
CA GLN A 265 -11.21 0.68 -11.82
C GLN A 265 -11.29 1.64 -13.03
N GLY A 266 -10.18 2.27 -13.39
CA GLY A 266 -10.08 3.18 -14.52
C GLY A 266 -10.47 4.64 -14.23
N SER A 267 -11.07 4.92 -13.08
CA SER A 267 -11.37 6.28 -12.65
C SER A 267 -10.19 6.90 -11.90
N PRO A 268 -9.78 8.15 -12.20
CA PRO A 268 -8.79 8.88 -11.42
C PRO A 268 -9.20 8.98 -9.95
N LEU A 269 -8.22 8.96 -9.04
CA LEU A 269 -8.47 9.23 -7.62
C LEU A 269 -8.68 10.73 -7.41
N GLU A 270 -9.64 11.07 -6.56
CA GLU A 270 -9.91 12.42 -6.09
C GLU A 270 -9.53 12.53 -4.62
N ALA A 271 -8.82 13.60 -4.22
CA ALA A 271 -8.29 13.73 -2.86
C ALA A 271 -9.38 13.93 -1.79
N ASP A 272 -10.54 14.45 -2.19
CA ASP A 272 -11.70 14.71 -1.32
C ASP A 272 -12.63 13.50 -1.17
N GLN A 273 -12.46 12.45 -1.95
CA GLN A 273 -13.14 11.18 -1.74
C GLN A 273 -12.63 10.52 -0.47
N VAL A 274 -13.53 10.07 0.39
CA VAL A 274 -13.19 9.47 1.68
C VAL A 274 -13.95 8.16 1.87
N HIS A 275 -13.24 7.06 1.84
CA HIS A 275 -13.80 5.72 2.02
C HIS A 275 -13.39 5.13 3.37
N LEU A 276 -14.30 4.45 4.03
CA LEU A 276 -14.00 3.67 5.22
C LEU A 276 -13.38 2.33 4.80
N GLY A 277 -12.43 1.86 5.58
CA GLY A 277 -11.85 0.52 5.42
C GLY A 277 -11.42 -0.10 6.73
N PHE A 278 -11.25 -1.41 6.72
CA PHE A 278 -10.63 -2.13 7.82
C PHE A 278 -9.79 -3.30 7.33
N ASN A 279 -8.79 -3.68 8.13
CA ASN A 279 -8.02 -4.90 7.92
C ASN A 279 -8.02 -5.74 9.20
N ILE A 280 -7.98 -7.05 9.01
CA ILE A 280 -7.74 -8.03 10.08
C ILE A 280 -6.63 -8.95 9.61
N GLU A 281 -5.56 -9.05 10.40
CA GLU A 281 -4.48 -9.99 10.16
C GLU A 281 -4.33 -10.93 11.36
N ARG A 282 -3.99 -12.20 11.11
CA ARG A 282 -3.77 -13.19 12.16
C ARG A 282 -2.62 -14.13 11.83
N ARG A 283 -1.70 -14.25 12.78
CA ARG A 283 -0.58 -15.19 12.72
C ARG A 283 -0.91 -16.53 13.35
N PHE A 284 -0.35 -17.57 12.72
CA PHE A 284 -0.45 -18.95 13.16
C PHE A 284 0.92 -19.62 13.07
N GLY A 285 1.09 -20.70 13.82
CA GLY A 285 2.28 -21.52 13.79
C GLY A 285 3.05 -21.47 15.12
N ARG A 286 3.92 -22.45 15.30
CA ARG A 286 4.73 -22.54 16.53
C ARG A 286 5.84 -21.50 16.49
N ARG A 287 6.03 -20.78 17.60
CA ARG A 287 7.30 -20.09 17.87
C ARG A 287 8.36 -21.17 18.09
N ARG A 288 9.29 -21.29 17.17
CA ARG A 288 10.51 -22.09 17.39
C ARG A 288 11.53 -21.27 18.15
#